data_04347dc4a4c3ad119e433c2eebaffd39
#
_entry.id   04347dc4a4c3ad119e433c2eebaffd39
#
_cell.length_a   1.000
_cell.length_b   1.000
_cell.length_c   1.000
_cell.angle_alpha   90.00
_cell.angle_beta   90.00
_cell.angle_gamma   90.00
#
_symmetry.space_group_name_H-M   'P 1'
#
loop_
_entity.id
_entity.type
_entity.pdbx_description
1 polymer ?
#
loop_
_entity_poly.entity_id
_entity_poly.type
_entity_poly.pdbx_seq_one_letter_code
_entity_poly.pdbx_strand_id
1 'polypeptide(L)'
;MSFETFNFTAAINKAITESGYKDPTEIQQKSIPEILLNKHILASAQTGTGKTAAFVLPILELLLQDKNKVRGPRVLIVSPTRELANQITDSVKKYARHTNINSATVVGGMSYKLQNKLLSKPLDILIATPGRLLDLFKQGKIKFKDTKIMVLDEADKMLDMGFVPDIRKIFNATTKQQQMLMFSATLDKSVSKIASEFLTNPLTISIKPDTKGHSN
;
A
#
# COMPACT_ATOMS: atom_id res chain seq x y z
N MET A 1 -9.68 17.91 -13.06
CA MET A 1 -8.43 18.04 -12.26
C MET A 1 -7.39 17.14 -12.89
N SER A 2 -6.19 17.64 -13.18
CA SER A 2 -5.11 16.82 -13.75
C SER A 2 -4.16 16.32 -12.68
N PHE A 3 -3.32 15.32 -13.01
CA PHE A 3 -2.28 14.84 -12.09
C PHE A 3 -1.22 15.89 -11.75
N GLU A 4 -1.08 16.92 -12.57
CA GLU A 4 -0.15 18.05 -12.32
C GLU A 4 -0.45 18.79 -11.01
N THR A 5 -1.70 18.80 -10.56
CA THR A 5 -2.10 19.45 -9.30
C THR A 5 -1.47 18.81 -8.05
N PHE A 6 -0.99 17.57 -8.14
CA PHE A 6 -0.33 16.91 -7.02
C PHE A 6 1.15 17.29 -6.86
N ASN A 7 1.73 17.98 -7.83
CA ASN A 7 3.13 18.39 -7.82
C ASN A 7 4.14 17.24 -7.60
N PHE A 8 3.89 16.10 -8.26
CA PHE A 8 4.83 14.98 -8.21
C PHE A 8 6.17 15.33 -8.86
N THR A 9 7.22 14.67 -8.42
CA THR A 9 8.55 14.71 -9.03
C THR A 9 8.47 14.36 -10.52
N ALA A 10 9.34 14.94 -11.35
CA ALA A 10 9.36 14.74 -12.79
C ALA A 10 9.40 13.24 -13.19
N ALA A 11 10.15 12.41 -12.46
CA ALA A 11 10.23 10.98 -12.71
C ALA A 11 8.87 10.26 -12.55
N ILE A 12 8.08 10.65 -11.57
CA ILE A 12 6.73 10.10 -11.35
C ILE A 12 5.76 10.61 -12.40
N ASN A 13 5.78 11.90 -12.69
CA ASN A 13 4.94 12.50 -13.74
C ASN A 13 5.20 11.87 -15.11
N LYS A 14 6.46 11.59 -15.43
CA LYS A 14 6.84 10.89 -16.67
C LYS A 14 6.21 9.49 -16.74
N ALA A 15 6.28 8.73 -15.66
CA ALA A 15 5.68 7.39 -15.60
C ALA A 15 4.15 7.44 -15.71
N ILE A 16 3.49 8.42 -15.12
CA ILE A 16 2.04 8.63 -15.23
C ILE A 16 1.66 8.91 -16.69
N THR A 17 2.37 9.82 -17.35
CA THR A 17 2.13 10.17 -18.76
C THR A 17 2.32 8.97 -19.68
N GLU A 18 3.39 8.21 -19.50
CA GLU A 18 3.67 7.00 -20.29
C GLU A 18 2.63 5.90 -20.05
N SER A 19 1.96 5.93 -18.91
CA SER A 19 0.87 4.99 -18.57
C SER A 19 -0.47 5.36 -19.20
N GLY A 20 -0.56 6.52 -19.87
CA GLY A 20 -1.76 6.99 -20.55
C GLY A 20 -2.83 7.57 -19.64
N TYR A 21 -2.54 7.79 -18.36
CA TYR A 21 -3.47 8.43 -17.43
C TYR A 21 -3.46 9.95 -17.64
N LYS A 22 -4.65 10.50 -17.84
CA LYS A 22 -4.85 11.96 -18.03
C LYS A 22 -5.38 12.60 -16.75
N ASP A 23 -6.45 12.05 -16.22
CA ASP A 23 -7.17 12.60 -15.08
C ASP A 23 -7.20 11.61 -13.93
N PRO A 24 -6.99 12.07 -12.68
CA PRO A 24 -7.11 11.23 -11.52
C PRO A 24 -8.57 10.84 -11.25
N THR A 25 -8.76 9.61 -10.79
CA THR A 25 -10.06 9.11 -10.33
C THR A 25 -10.48 9.79 -9.02
N GLU A 26 -11.74 9.60 -8.61
CA GLU A 26 -12.26 10.20 -7.37
C GLU A 26 -11.45 9.77 -6.14
N ILE A 27 -11.12 8.47 -6.01
CA ILE A 27 -10.32 7.99 -4.89
C ILE A 27 -8.92 8.60 -4.89
N GLN A 28 -8.31 8.78 -6.06
CA GLN A 28 -7.01 9.42 -6.21
C GLN A 28 -7.06 10.90 -5.81
N GLN A 29 -8.07 11.63 -6.26
CA GLN A 29 -8.25 13.04 -5.92
C GLN A 29 -8.42 13.27 -4.42
N LYS A 30 -9.16 12.39 -3.75
CA LYS A 30 -9.44 12.50 -2.31
C LYS A 30 -8.31 12.01 -1.43
N SER A 31 -7.55 10.99 -1.84
CA SER A 31 -6.56 10.35 -0.98
C SER A 31 -5.13 10.84 -1.21
N ILE A 32 -4.71 11.11 -2.45
CA ILE A 32 -3.31 11.50 -2.74
C ILE A 32 -2.86 12.71 -1.93
N PRO A 33 -3.59 13.85 -1.91
CA PRO A 33 -3.16 15.01 -1.14
C PRO A 33 -3.01 14.73 0.36
N GLU A 34 -3.91 13.93 0.90
CA GLU A 34 -3.94 13.61 2.34
C GLU A 34 -2.82 12.62 2.73
N ILE A 35 -2.51 11.67 1.85
CA ILE A 35 -1.37 10.76 2.05
C ILE A 35 -0.05 11.55 2.04
N LEU A 36 0.11 12.49 1.12
CA LEU A 36 1.28 13.37 1.06
C LEU A 36 1.44 14.24 2.31
N LEU A 37 0.36 14.52 3.04
CA LEU A 37 0.37 15.22 4.32
C LEU A 37 0.60 14.27 5.52
N ASN A 38 0.97 13.03 5.27
CA ASN A 38 1.23 11.99 6.27
C ASN A 38 0.03 11.65 7.18
N LYS A 39 -1.18 11.82 6.67
CA LYS A 39 -2.39 11.45 7.42
C LYS A 39 -2.66 9.97 7.36
N HIS A 40 -3.27 9.43 8.41
CA HIS A 40 -3.86 8.09 8.39
C HIS A 40 -5.12 8.10 7.54
N ILE A 41 -5.28 7.07 6.69
CA ILE A 41 -6.42 6.96 5.76
C ILE A 41 -7.17 5.66 6.01
N LEU A 42 -8.49 5.77 6.10
CA LEU A 42 -9.42 4.65 6.00
C LEU A 42 -10.31 4.89 4.78
N ALA A 43 -10.12 4.12 3.72
CA ALA A 43 -10.83 4.32 2.47
C ALA A 43 -11.67 3.12 2.07
N SER A 44 -12.91 3.40 1.68
CA SER A 44 -13.80 2.46 1.00
C SER A 44 -13.76 2.71 -0.50
N ALA A 45 -13.26 1.75 -1.23
CA ALA A 45 -13.21 1.79 -2.69
C ALA A 45 -13.19 0.38 -3.27
N GLN A 46 -13.98 0.17 -4.32
CA GLN A 46 -14.05 -1.10 -5.02
C GLN A 46 -12.86 -1.28 -5.98
N THR A 47 -12.67 -2.53 -6.45
CA THR A 47 -11.72 -2.87 -7.52
C THR A 47 -12.06 -2.06 -8.78
N GLY A 48 -11.03 -1.58 -9.49
CA GLY A 48 -11.21 -0.81 -10.74
C GLY A 48 -11.43 0.68 -10.55
N THR A 49 -11.38 1.20 -9.33
CA THR A 49 -11.54 2.64 -9.03
C THR A 49 -10.23 3.44 -9.09
N GLY A 50 -9.11 2.80 -9.40
CA GLY A 50 -7.79 3.43 -9.36
C GLY A 50 -7.17 3.46 -7.97
N LYS A 51 -7.64 2.62 -7.07
CA LYS A 51 -7.21 2.51 -5.67
C LYS A 51 -5.70 2.27 -5.52
N THR A 52 -5.12 1.38 -6.30
CA THR A 52 -3.70 1.04 -6.19
C THR A 52 -2.81 2.25 -6.48
N ALA A 53 -3.06 2.98 -7.55
CA ALA A 53 -2.34 4.22 -7.85
C ALA A 53 -2.57 5.31 -6.79
N ALA A 54 -3.73 5.32 -6.15
CA ALA A 54 -4.07 6.26 -5.10
C ALA A 54 -3.15 6.17 -3.89
N PHE A 55 -2.60 5.01 -3.58
CA PHE A 55 -1.58 4.89 -2.54
C PHE A 55 -0.16 4.73 -3.09
N VAL A 56 0.05 4.07 -4.21
CA VAL A 56 1.40 3.87 -4.77
C VAL A 56 2.05 5.20 -5.17
N LEU A 57 1.36 6.06 -5.88
CA LEU A 57 1.92 7.33 -6.36
C LEU A 57 2.40 8.24 -5.22
N PRO A 58 1.60 8.56 -4.20
CA PRO A 58 2.07 9.39 -3.10
C PRO A 58 3.14 8.71 -2.24
N ILE A 59 3.11 7.39 -2.09
CA ILE A 59 4.16 6.66 -1.40
C ILE A 59 5.51 6.82 -2.10
N LEU A 60 5.54 6.67 -3.43
CA LEU A 60 6.77 6.88 -4.21
C LEU A 60 7.29 8.31 -4.05
N GLU A 61 6.41 9.29 -4.09
CA GLU A 61 6.78 10.70 -3.88
C GLU A 61 7.38 10.93 -2.49
N LEU A 62 6.76 10.42 -1.44
CA LEU A 62 7.28 10.52 -0.07
C LEU A 62 8.66 9.86 0.07
N LEU A 63 8.86 8.71 -0.58
CA LEU A 63 10.15 8.02 -0.59
C LEU A 63 11.24 8.84 -1.31
N LEU A 64 10.90 9.53 -2.38
CA LEU A 64 11.84 10.40 -3.12
C LEU A 64 12.21 11.64 -2.33
N GLN A 65 11.30 12.16 -1.51
CA GLN A 65 11.55 13.32 -0.64
C GLN A 65 12.42 12.97 0.56
N ASP A 66 12.33 11.74 1.08
CA ASP A 66 13.13 11.28 2.21
C ASP A 66 14.47 10.71 1.72
N LYS A 67 15.52 11.50 1.90
CA LYS A 67 16.89 11.15 1.46
C LYS A 67 17.64 10.28 2.46
N ASN A 68 17.02 9.88 3.57
CA ASN A 68 17.66 9.03 4.56
C ASN A 68 17.92 7.64 3.99
N LYS A 69 19.20 7.25 3.99
CA LYS A 69 19.60 5.90 3.57
C LYS A 69 19.45 4.95 4.75
N VAL A 70 18.45 4.10 4.69
CA VAL A 70 18.21 3.03 5.67
C VAL A 70 18.16 1.69 4.96
N ARG A 71 18.31 0.61 5.73
CA ARG A 71 18.21 -0.73 5.16
C ARG A 71 16.78 -1.07 4.73
N GLY A 72 15.81 -0.55 5.45
CA GLY A 72 14.38 -0.77 5.21
C GLY A 72 13.87 -2.14 5.70
N PRO A 73 12.65 -2.51 5.28
CA PRO A 73 11.78 -1.74 4.37
C PRO A 73 11.25 -0.44 4.99
N ARG A 74 11.17 0.60 4.19
CA ARG A 74 10.60 1.90 4.58
C ARG A 74 9.08 1.91 4.46
N VAL A 75 8.55 1.12 3.54
CA VAL A 75 7.12 0.95 3.28
C VAL A 75 6.78 -0.53 3.24
N LEU A 76 5.71 -0.89 3.91
CA LEU A 76 5.16 -2.23 3.93
C LEU A 76 3.75 -2.21 3.35
N ILE A 77 3.51 -2.99 2.31
CA ILE A 77 2.19 -3.14 1.69
C ILE A 77 1.74 -4.59 1.85
N VAL A 78 0.64 -4.78 2.58
CA VAL A 78 0.08 -6.11 2.87
C VAL A 78 -1.21 -6.29 2.08
N SER A 79 -1.29 -7.40 1.37
CA SER A 79 -2.44 -7.78 0.55
C SER A 79 -2.80 -9.25 0.81
N PRO A 80 -4.08 -9.63 0.75
CA PRO A 80 -4.52 -10.94 1.23
C PRO A 80 -4.10 -12.12 0.34
N THR A 81 -3.90 -11.90 -0.96
CA THR A 81 -3.60 -12.97 -1.91
C THR A 81 -2.35 -12.68 -2.72
N ARG A 82 -1.74 -13.75 -3.22
CA ARG A 82 -0.60 -13.69 -4.13
C ARG A 82 -0.91 -12.86 -5.39
N GLU A 83 -2.08 -13.06 -5.98
CA GLU A 83 -2.51 -12.37 -7.20
C GLU A 83 -2.62 -10.86 -6.96
N LEU A 84 -3.25 -10.46 -5.87
CA LEU A 84 -3.40 -9.04 -5.50
C LEU A 84 -2.04 -8.42 -5.18
N ALA A 85 -1.17 -9.12 -4.46
CA ALA A 85 0.19 -8.65 -4.18
C ALA A 85 0.99 -8.45 -5.48
N ASN A 86 0.87 -9.35 -6.45
CA ASN A 86 1.53 -9.23 -7.75
C ASN A 86 1.00 -8.04 -8.57
N GLN A 87 -0.30 -7.76 -8.52
CA GLN A 87 -0.89 -6.58 -9.17
C GLN A 87 -0.32 -5.27 -8.59
N ILE A 88 -0.17 -5.21 -7.28
CA ILE A 88 0.46 -4.06 -6.60
C ILE A 88 1.93 -3.93 -7.03
N THR A 89 2.64 -5.06 -7.09
CA THR A 89 4.04 -5.11 -7.56
C THR A 89 4.18 -4.53 -8.97
N ASP A 90 3.30 -4.90 -9.89
CA ASP A 90 3.31 -4.39 -11.26
C ASP A 90 3.08 -2.88 -11.29
N SER A 91 2.16 -2.38 -10.46
CA SER A 91 1.93 -0.94 -10.33
C SER A 91 3.13 -0.19 -9.77
N VAL A 92 3.77 -0.73 -8.74
CA VAL A 92 4.99 -0.14 -8.15
C VAL A 92 6.11 -0.06 -9.20
N LYS A 93 6.37 -1.15 -9.90
CA LYS A 93 7.39 -1.18 -10.97
C LYS A 93 7.09 -0.20 -12.09
N LYS A 94 5.84 -0.11 -12.49
CA LYS A 94 5.38 0.80 -13.54
C LYS A 94 5.61 2.26 -13.20
N TYR A 95 5.20 2.68 -12.00
CA TYR A 95 5.32 4.09 -11.58
C TYR A 95 6.70 4.47 -11.06
N ALA A 96 7.49 3.51 -10.57
CA ALA A 96 8.84 3.73 -10.06
C ALA A 96 9.93 3.60 -11.14
N ARG A 97 9.60 3.30 -12.38
CA ARG A 97 10.56 2.92 -13.45
C ARG A 97 11.63 3.95 -13.75
N HIS A 98 11.37 5.23 -13.48
CA HIS A 98 12.34 6.31 -13.66
C HIS A 98 13.01 6.74 -12.35
N THR A 99 12.93 5.92 -11.33
CA THR A 99 13.49 6.16 -9.99
C THR A 99 14.45 5.04 -9.60
N ASN A 100 15.19 5.27 -8.52
CA ASN A 100 16.05 4.26 -7.91
C ASN A 100 15.37 3.54 -6.72
N ILE A 101 14.06 3.58 -6.63
CA ILE A 101 13.30 2.92 -5.56
C ILE A 101 13.33 1.41 -5.77
N ASN A 102 13.76 0.70 -4.73
CA ASN A 102 13.84 -0.76 -4.74
C ASN A 102 12.62 -1.37 -4.06
N SER A 103 12.01 -2.33 -4.73
CA SER A 103 10.88 -3.08 -4.18
C SER A 103 11.11 -4.58 -4.26
N ALA A 104 10.51 -5.32 -3.34
CA ALA A 104 10.48 -6.78 -3.36
C ALA A 104 9.08 -7.27 -2.98
N THR A 105 8.74 -8.47 -3.45
CA THR A 105 7.45 -9.11 -3.18
C THR A 105 7.71 -10.49 -2.56
N VAL A 106 7.10 -10.73 -1.40
CA VAL A 106 7.19 -12.00 -0.68
C VAL A 106 5.80 -12.57 -0.44
N VAL A 107 5.53 -13.70 -1.06
CA VAL A 107 4.20 -14.33 -1.07
C VAL A 107 4.30 -15.82 -0.84
N GLY A 108 3.23 -16.43 -0.37
CA GLY A 108 3.14 -17.89 -0.24
C GLY A 108 3.41 -18.59 -1.57
N GLY A 109 4.03 -19.77 -1.51
CA GLY A 109 4.41 -20.54 -2.70
C GLY A 109 5.72 -20.13 -3.39
N MET A 110 6.29 -18.97 -3.06
CA MET A 110 7.61 -18.58 -3.53
C MET A 110 8.71 -19.32 -2.74
N SER A 111 9.81 -19.68 -3.39
CA SER A 111 10.92 -20.37 -2.72
C SER A 111 11.61 -19.46 -1.69
N TYR A 112 11.98 -20.02 -0.55
CA TYR A 112 12.72 -19.29 0.49
C TYR A 112 14.08 -18.76 -0.01
N LYS A 113 14.74 -19.52 -0.89
CA LYS A 113 16.03 -19.10 -1.49
C LYS A 113 15.88 -17.78 -2.26
N LEU A 114 14.82 -17.67 -3.07
CA LEU A 114 14.54 -16.45 -3.83
C LEU A 114 14.20 -15.29 -2.89
N GLN A 115 13.37 -15.52 -1.88
CA GLN A 115 13.00 -14.49 -0.91
C GLN A 115 14.20 -14.01 -0.11
N ASN A 116 15.06 -14.91 0.37
CA ASN A 116 16.29 -14.54 1.06
C ASN A 116 17.19 -13.67 0.19
N LYS A 117 17.29 -13.98 -1.10
CA LYS A 117 18.06 -13.17 -2.06
C LYS A 117 17.46 -11.77 -2.20
N LEU A 118 16.15 -11.64 -2.31
CA LEU A 118 15.47 -10.35 -2.41
C LEU A 118 15.65 -9.50 -1.15
N LEU A 119 15.59 -10.12 0.03
CA LEU A 119 15.70 -9.46 1.32
C LEU A 119 17.15 -9.18 1.76
N SER A 120 18.14 -9.69 1.05
CA SER A 120 19.56 -9.46 1.38
C SER A 120 20.05 -8.04 1.06
N LYS A 121 19.33 -7.31 0.22
CA LYS A 121 19.65 -5.95 -0.22
C LYS A 121 18.80 -4.91 0.53
N PRO A 122 19.29 -3.66 0.63
CA PRO A 122 18.46 -2.56 1.10
C PRO A 122 17.16 -2.46 0.29
N LEU A 123 16.05 -2.20 0.97
CA LEU A 123 14.71 -2.29 0.40
C LEU A 123 13.88 -1.07 0.78
N ASP A 124 13.25 -0.42 -0.19
CA ASP A 124 12.34 0.69 0.07
C ASP A 124 10.91 0.21 0.32
N ILE A 125 10.39 -0.63 -0.57
CA ILE A 125 9.02 -1.14 -0.50
C ILE A 125 9.03 -2.66 -0.43
N LEU A 126 8.35 -3.20 0.56
CA LEU A 126 8.06 -4.63 0.65
C LEU A 126 6.55 -4.85 0.46
N ILE A 127 6.22 -5.67 -0.52
CA ILE A 127 4.85 -6.09 -0.81
C ILE A 127 4.73 -7.56 -0.39
N ALA A 128 3.72 -7.88 0.41
CA ALA A 128 3.65 -9.20 1.01
C ALA A 128 2.22 -9.68 1.25
N THR A 129 2.05 -11.00 1.31
CA THR A 129 0.89 -11.63 1.94
C THR A 129 1.16 -11.84 3.44
N PRO A 130 0.12 -11.78 4.29
CA PRO A 130 0.31 -11.74 5.75
C PRO A 130 1.06 -12.94 6.32
N GLY A 131 0.70 -14.15 5.92
CA GLY A 131 1.30 -15.37 6.47
C GLY A 131 2.78 -15.49 6.18
N ARG A 132 3.19 -15.25 4.95
CA ARG A 132 4.61 -15.31 4.57
C ARG A 132 5.41 -14.17 5.19
N LEU A 133 4.84 -12.98 5.30
CA LEU A 133 5.49 -11.85 5.95
C LEU A 133 5.77 -12.15 7.44
N LEU A 134 4.78 -12.68 8.16
CA LEU A 134 4.93 -13.04 9.56
C LEU A 134 5.97 -14.15 9.75
N ASP A 135 5.97 -15.14 8.87
CA ASP A 135 6.95 -16.23 8.91
C ASP A 135 8.39 -15.71 8.75
N LEU A 136 8.63 -14.86 7.77
CA LEU A 136 9.93 -14.24 7.56
C LEU A 136 10.35 -13.31 8.72
N PHE A 137 9.40 -12.61 9.31
CA PHE A 137 9.65 -11.80 10.51
C PHE A 137 10.07 -12.68 11.71
N LYS A 138 9.36 -13.78 11.97
CA LYS A 138 9.70 -14.73 13.05
C LYS A 138 11.07 -15.36 12.85
N GLN A 139 11.49 -15.58 11.60
CA GLN A 139 12.82 -16.09 11.26
C GLN A 139 13.93 -15.01 11.36
N GLY A 140 13.59 -13.77 11.68
CA GLY A 140 14.55 -12.67 11.75
C GLY A 140 15.06 -12.18 10.38
N LYS A 141 14.39 -12.58 9.28
CA LYS A 141 14.76 -12.18 7.91
C LYS A 141 14.34 -10.76 7.56
N ILE A 142 13.35 -10.24 8.24
CA ILE A 142 12.80 -8.88 8.07
C ILE A 142 12.75 -8.19 9.42
N LYS A 143 13.12 -6.91 9.44
CA LYS A 143 13.00 -6.02 10.59
C LYS A 143 12.24 -4.77 10.17
N PHE A 144 11.31 -4.30 11.00
CA PHE A 144 10.43 -3.18 10.67
C PHE A 144 10.82 -1.85 11.35
N LYS A 145 12.03 -1.73 11.89
CA LYS A 145 12.48 -0.51 12.56
C LYS A 145 12.50 0.74 11.68
N ASP A 146 12.69 0.56 10.37
CA ASP A 146 12.76 1.65 9.40
C ASP A 146 11.43 1.88 8.68
N THR A 147 10.40 1.10 9.00
CA THR A 147 9.09 1.19 8.35
C THR A 147 8.32 2.40 8.85
N LYS A 148 8.02 3.32 7.94
CA LYS A 148 7.30 4.57 8.22
C LYS A 148 5.88 4.61 7.66
N ILE A 149 5.58 3.75 6.71
CA ILE A 149 4.26 3.65 6.06
C ILE A 149 3.88 2.18 6.00
N MET A 150 2.66 1.87 6.43
CA MET A 150 2.06 0.55 6.28
C MET A 150 0.72 0.68 5.56
N VAL A 151 0.53 -0.13 4.53
CA VAL A 151 -0.71 -0.22 3.75
C VAL A 151 -1.34 -1.58 3.98
N LEU A 152 -2.61 -1.59 4.33
CA LEU A 152 -3.45 -2.78 4.33
C LEU A 152 -4.45 -2.65 3.19
N ASP A 153 -4.25 -3.39 2.12
CA ASP A 153 -5.13 -3.39 0.96
C ASP A 153 -6.07 -4.59 0.99
N GLU A 154 -7.34 -4.40 0.62
CA GLU A 154 -8.38 -5.42 0.71
C GLU A 154 -8.59 -5.93 2.15
N ALA A 155 -8.72 -5.01 3.11
CA ALA A 155 -8.81 -5.34 4.54
C ALA A 155 -10.00 -6.24 4.88
N ASP A 156 -11.14 -6.09 4.22
CA ASP A 156 -12.31 -6.95 4.35
C ASP A 156 -11.99 -8.43 3.98
N LYS A 157 -11.27 -8.64 2.88
CA LYS A 157 -10.82 -10.00 2.50
C LYS A 157 -9.83 -10.59 3.51
N MET A 158 -8.91 -9.79 4.03
CA MET A 158 -7.99 -10.26 5.06
C MET A 158 -8.72 -10.69 6.32
N LEU A 159 -9.78 -9.98 6.69
CA LEU A 159 -10.65 -10.37 7.79
C LEU A 159 -11.37 -11.69 7.50
N ASP A 160 -11.97 -11.83 6.34
CA ASP A 160 -12.70 -13.05 5.93
C ASP A 160 -11.78 -14.27 5.87
N MET A 161 -10.52 -14.08 5.50
CA MET A 161 -9.51 -15.16 5.42
C MET A 161 -8.84 -15.46 6.76
N GLY A 162 -9.20 -14.77 7.84
CA GLY A 162 -8.66 -15.03 9.18
C GLY A 162 -7.25 -14.48 9.42
N PHE A 163 -6.79 -13.47 8.68
CA PHE A 163 -5.45 -12.90 8.80
C PHE A 163 -5.31 -11.81 9.86
N VAL A 164 -6.36 -11.42 10.54
CA VAL A 164 -6.31 -10.34 11.53
C VAL A 164 -5.29 -10.60 12.65
N PRO A 165 -5.18 -11.81 13.24
CA PRO A 165 -4.14 -12.08 14.23
C PRO A 165 -2.72 -11.89 13.70
N ASP A 166 -2.46 -12.28 12.45
CA ASP A 166 -1.15 -12.12 11.81
C ASP A 166 -0.84 -10.63 11.56
N ILE A 167 -1.81 -9.88 11.06
CA ILE A 167 -1.69 -8.43 10.85
C ILE A 167 -1.42 -7.71 12.16
N ARG A 168 -2.11 -8.09 13.24
CA ARG A 168 -1.89 -7.50 14.57
C ARG A 168 -0.46 -7.71 15.06
N LYS A 169 0.10 -8.91 14.87
CA LYS A 169 1.49 -9.21 15.22
C LYS A 169 2.48 -8.37 14.38
N ILE A 170 2.21 -8.24 13.08
CA ILE A 170 3.03 -7.41 12.18
C ILE A 170 2.96 -5.94 12.62
N PHE A 171 1.76 -5.42 12.85
CA PHE A 171 1.55 -4.04 13.29
C PHE A 171 2.28 -3.74 14.60
N ASN A 172 2.21 -4.64 15.57
CA ASN A 172 2.89 -4.48 16.86
C ASN A 172 4.42 -4.55 16.74
N ALA A 173 4.94 -5.15 15.67
CA ALA A 173 6.37 -5.23 15.38
C ALA A 173 6.91 -3.99 14.66
N THR A 174 6.03 -3.13 14.14
CA THR A 174 6.40 -1.89 13.47
C THR A 174 6.51 -0.73 14.47
N THR A 175 7.02 0.41 14.02
CA THR A 175 7.11 1.61 14.87
C THR A 175 5.72 2.20 15.13
N LYS A 176 5.50 2.73 16.33
CA LYS A 176 4.21 3.37 16.69
C LYS A 176 3.92 4.67 15.94
N GLN A 177 4.90 5.23 15.25
CA GLN A 177 4.79 6.51 14.54
C GLN A 177 4.59 6.34 13.04
N GLN A 178 4.30 5.12 12.56
CA GLN A 178 4.08 4.88 11.15
C GLN A 178 2.76 5.47 10.68
N GLN A 179 2.74 5.91 9.43
CA GLN A 179 1.51 6.26 8.73
C GLN A 179 0.78 4.98 8.32
N MET A 180 -0.53 4.91 8.63
CA MET A 180 -1.37 3.76 8.30
C MET A 180 -2.36 4.12 7.20
N LEU A 181 -2.38 3.33 6.13
CA LEU A 181 -3.32 3.45 5.02
C LEU A 181 -4.10 2.13 4.91
N MET A 182 -5.39 2.17 5.16
CA MET A 182 -6.26 1.00 5.07
C MET A 182 -7.30 1.20 3.97
N PHE A 183 -7.37 0.23 3.07
CA PHE A 183 -8.31 0.19 1.95
C PHE A 183 -9.17 -1.07 2.03
N SER A 184 -10.46 -0.91 1.79
CA SER A 184 -11.42 -1.99 1.83
C SER A 184 -12.55 -1.73 0.83
N ALA A 185 -13.19 -2.77 0.30
CA ALA A 185 -14.38 -2.59 -0.53
C ALA A 185 -15.59 -2.19 0.32
N THR A 186 -15.62 -2.58 1.59
CA THR A 186 -16.69 -2.29 2.55
C THR A 186 -16.12 -1.67 3.83
N LEU A 187 -16.91 -0.82 4.48
CA LEU A 187 -16.65 -0.29 5.83
C LEU A 187 -17.75 -0.72 6.78
N ASP A 188 -18.03 -2.02 6.83
CA ASP A 188 -18.97 -2.58 7.80
C ASP A 188 -18.41 -2.51 9.24
N LYS A 189 -19.22 -2.94 10.21
CA LYS A 189 -18.83 -2.90 11.63
C LYS A 189 -17.55 -3.69 11.91
N SER A 190 -17.34 -4.82 11.24
CA SER A 190 -16.18 -5.68 11.44
C SER A 190 -14.91 -5.02 10.94
N VAL A 191 -14.93 -4.42 9.76
CA VAL A 191 -13.80 -3.65 9.21
C VAL A 191 -13.54 -2.40 10.04
N SER A 192 -14.59 -1.67 10.43
CA SER A 192 -14.46 -0.46 11.26
C SER A 192 -13.86 -0.76 12.63
N LYS A 193 -14.19 -1.89 13.23
CA LYS A 193 -13.60 -2.34 14.50
C LYS A 193 -12.09 -2.59 14.36
N ILE A 194 -11.68 -3.26 13.31
CA ILE A 194 -10.25 -3.51 13.02
C ILE A 194 -9.53 -2.19 12.72
N ALA A 195 -10.13 -1.33 11.93
CA ALA A 195 -9.58 -0.02 11.64
C ALA A 195 -9.30 0.78 12.92
N SER A 196 -10.18 0.73 13.91
CA SER A 196 -10.00 1.40 15.19
C SER A 196 -8.81 0.88 16.01
N GLU A 197 -8.40 -0.36 15.80
CA GLU A 197 -7.19 -0.91 16.44
C GLU A 197 -5.90 -0.37 15.81
N PHE A 198 -5.88 -0.15 14.50
CA PHE A 198 -4.66 0.17 13.75
C PHE A 198 -4.52 1.64 13.37
N LEU A 199 -5.61 2.39 13.36
CA LEU A 199 -5.66 3.77 12.91
C LEU A 199 -6.06 4.70 14.04
N THR A 200 -5.27 5.75 14.26
CA THR A 200 -5.59 6.82 15.21
C THR A 200 -6.05 8.05 14.44
N ASN A 201 -7.30 8.49 14.68
CA ASN A 201 -7.90 9.64 13.99
C ASN A 201 -7.74 9.62 12.47
N PRO A 202 -8.13 8.54 11.76
CA PRO A 202 -7.97 8.47 10.32
C PRO A 202 -8.93 9.43 9.61
N LEU A 203 -8.50 9.93 8.46
CA LEU A 203 -9.41 10.52 7.49
C LEU A 203 -10.16 9.38 6.79
N THR A 204 -11.49 9.39 6.87
CA THR A 204 -12.32 8.40 6.21
C THR A 204 -12.75 8.92 4.84
N ILE A 205 -12.47 8.13 3.80
CA ILE A 205 -12.85 8.40 2.41
C ILE A 205 -13.77 7.29 1.95
N SER A 206 -14.96 7.66 1.48
CA SER A 206 -15.93 6.70 0.97
C SER A 206 -16.27 7.03 -0.48
N ILE A 207 -15.95 6.09 -1.38
CA ILE A 207 -16.31 6.17 -2.79
C ILE A 207 -17.55 5.34 -3.01
N LYS A 208 -18.64 5.98 -3.41
CA LYS A 208 -19.89 5.28 -3.73
C LYS A 208 -19.69 4.47 -5.01
N PRO A 209 -20.25 3.25 -5.08
CA PRO A 209 -20.32 2.53 -6.35
C PRO A 209 -21.07 3.39 -7.38
N ASP A 210 -20.56 3.44 -8.61
CA ASP A 210 -21.28 4.06 -9.73
C ASP A 210 -22.65 3.38 -9.89
N THR A 211 -23.68 4.04 -9.43
CA THR A 211 -25.08 3.67 -9.71
C THR A 211 -25.46 4.15 -11.12
N LYS A 212 -24.64 3.91 -12.12
CA LYS A 212 -25.09 3.99 -13.50
C LYS A 212 -25.90 2.74 -13.78
N GLY A 213 -27.19 2.89 -13.48
CA GLY A 213 -28.19 1.91 -13.68
C GLY A 213 -28.19 1.36 -15.09
N HIS A 214 -28.44 0.09 -15.18
CA HIS A 214 -29.15 -0.50 -16.29
C HIS A 214 -30.51 0.18 -16.37
N SER A 215 -30.60 1.23 -17.18
CA SER A 215 -31.89 1.62 -17.74
C SER A 215 -32.09 0.70 -18.93
N ASN A 216 -33.07 -0.18 -18.82
CA ASN A 216 -33.62 -1.00 -19.88
C ASN A 216 -34.02 -0.15 -21.09
#